data_f45625382f513f632e26fa4aaaf8690f
#
_entry.id   f45625382f513f632e26fa4aaaf8690f
#
_cell.length_a   1.000
_cell.length_b   1.000
_cell.length_c   1.000
_cell.angle_alpha   90.00
_cell.angle_beta   90.00
_cell.angle_gamma   90.00
#
_symmetry.space_group_name_H-M   'P 1'
#
loop_
_entity.id
_entity.type
_entity.pdbx_description
1 polymer ?
#
loop_
_entity_poly.entity_id
_entity_poly.type
_entity_poly.pdbx_seq_one_letter_code
_entity_poly.pdbx_strand_id
1 'polypeptide(L)'
;WKTKAGVIEVITKAGYQDMIAASTTCTHTWEMTNHHTHCGTCSQCIDRRFAMIAAKADQYDRVEAYKADIFTQSRSKDEDKIMTAAYLERANQVREQDDITQFIARFSEVSRVFRYLNGNSGSVAQKVYDLYKRHAKEVCEAMDTMVARNITAIRQRTLPGDCLLRTVYESGSVISVPAIPVDLKQPDNYFRKRGGVWAARFNGNAEVLVTGVDKGAEYINFLLARPNKETSVYEIVCGFAIDSCNAVLNSNDTDEGCQVTQGVPLG
;
A
#
# COMPACT_ATOMS: atom_id res chain seq x y z
N TRP A 1 -18.45 -1.60 -14.10
CA TRP A 1 -17.35 -1.48 -13.15
C TRP A 1 -17.07 -0.01 -12.88
N LYS A 2 -16.99 0.36 -11.61
CA LYS A 2 -16.82 1.75 -11.16
C LYS A 2 -15.67 1.83 -10.16
N THR A 3 -14.93 2.93 -10.23
CA THR A 3 -14.02 3.38 -9.16
C THR A 3 -14.83 3.89 -7.97
N LYS A 4 -14.20 4.16 -6.86
CA LYS A 4 -14.85 4.81 -5.70
C LYS A 4 -15.41 6.18 -6.10
N ALA A 5 -14.67 6.98 -6.89
CA ALA A 5 -15.15 8.24 -7.44
C ALA A 5 -16.40 8.03 -8.31
N GLY A 6 -16.39 7.04 -9.20
CA GLY A 6 -17.55 6.71 -10.02
C GLY A 6 -18.77 6.23 -9.22
N VAL A 7 -18.59 5.63 -8.04
CA VAL A 7 -19.70 5.31 -7.12
C VAL A 7 -20.25 6.58 -6.48
N ILE A 8 -19.36 7.47 -6.01
CA ILE A 8 -19.76 8.76 -5.42
C ILE A 8 -20.53 9.60 -6.43
N GLU A 9 -20.13 9.64 -7.70
CA GLU A 9 -20.87 10.31 -8.76
C GLU A 9 -22.30 9.76 -8.93
N VAL A 10 -22.48 8.45 -8.83
CA VAL A 10 -23.83 7.85 -8.91
C VAL A 10 -24.67 8.31 -7.73
N ILE A 11 -24.14 8.30 -6.52
CA ILE A 11 -24.84 8.74 -5.31
C ILE A 11 -25.25 10.21 -5.42
N THR A 12 -24.33 11.08 -5.86
CA THR A 12 -24.58 12.51 -6.01
C THR A 12 -25.61 12.81 -7.11
N LYS A 13 -25.51 12.14 -8.26
CA LYS A 13 -26.48 12.27 -9.36
C LYS A 13 -27.87 11.78 -8.98
N ALA A 14 -27.96 10.82 -8.07
CA ALA A 14 -29.22 10.30 -7.56
C ALA A 14 -29.84 11.16 -6.43
N GLY A 15 -29.16 12.23 -5.99
CA GLY A 15 -29.66 13.15 -4.96
C GLY A 15 -29.47 12.64 -3.52
N TYR A 16 -28.60 11.62 -3.30
CA TYR A 16 -28.37 11.01 -1.98
C TYR A 16 -27.06 11.47 -1.32
N GLN A 17 -26.70 12.75 -1.45
CA GLN A 17 -25.46 13.30 -0.93
C GLN A 17 -25.31 13.13 0.59
N ASP A 18 -26.41 13.14 1.34
CA ASP A 18 -26.41 12.94 2.79
C ASP A 18 -25.83 11.58 3.22
N MET A 19 -25.95 10.56 2.34
CA MET A 19 -25.33 9.26 2.58
C MET A 19 -23.80 9.34 2.62
N ILE A 20 -23.21 10.28 1.90
CA ILE A 20 -21.76 10.50 1.87
C ILE A 20 -21.30 10.94 3.26
N ALA A 21 -21.94 11.97 3.81
CA ALA A 21 -21.63 12.51 5.14
C ALA A 21 -21.88 11.47 6.25
N ALA A 22 -22.91 10.62 6.11
CA ALA A 22 -23.25 9.58 7.07
C ALA A 22 -22.35 8.32 6.97
N SER A 23 -21.61 8.15 5.86
CA SER A 23 -20.79 6.94 5.64
C SER A 23 -19.39 7.08 6.24
N THR A 24 -18.86 5.97 6.75
CA THR A 24 -17.44 5.88 7.15
C THR A 24 -16.74 4.75 6.42
N THR A 25 -15.46 4.95 6.09
CA THR A 25 -14.60 3.94 5.45
C THR A 25 -13.31 3.71 6.22
N CYS A 26 -13.13 4.38 7.36
CA CYS A 26 -11.93 4.26 8.17
C CYS A 26 -11.74 2.84 8.68
N THR A 27 -10.52 2.27 8.51
CA THR A 27 -10.16 0.96 9.05
C THR A 27 -9.65 1.03 10.49
N HIS A 28 -9.27 2.22 10.97
CA HIS A 28 -8.86 2.46 12.34
C HIS A 28 -10.06 2.84 13.20
N THR A 29 -11.03 1.93 13.31
CA THR A 29 -12.29 2.19 14.01
C THR A 29 -12.11 2.52 15.50
N TRP A 30 -11.02 2.06 16.12
CA TRP A 30 -10.64 2.39 17.51
C TRP A 30 -10.16 3.83 17.70
N GLU A 31 -9.81 4.55 16.62
CA GLU A 31 -9.43 5.96 16.67
C GLU A 31 -10.61 6.91 16.42
N MET A 32 -11.78 6.36 16.09
CA MET A 32 -12.96 7.16 15.80
C MET A 32 -13.52 7.79 17.07
N THR A 33 -13.97 9.03 16.92
CA THR A 33 -14.69 9.78 17.96
C THR A 33 -15.98 10.36 17.38
N ASN A 34 -16.81 10.97 18.23
CA ASN A 34 -18.01 11.68 17.76
C ASN A 34 -17.69 12.86 16.82
N HIS A 35 -16.47 13.40 16.89
CA HIS A 35 -16.02 14.53 16.05
C HIS A 35 -15.22 14.06 14.83
N HIS A 36 -14.42 13.00 14.98
CA HIS A 36 -13.57 12.49 13.91
C HIS A 36 -13.97 11.05 13.57
N THR A 37 -14.66 10.87 12.47
CA THR A 37 -15.07 9.55 11.95
C THR A 37 -14.02 8.94 11.03
N HIS A 38 -12.94 9.66 10.75
CA HIS A 38 -11.84 9.24 9.88
C HIS A 38 -10.49 9.60 10.50
N CYS A 39 -9.53 8.67 10.49
CA CYS A 39 -8.17 8.94 11.00
C CYS A 39 -7.36 9.86 10.06
N GLY A 40 -7.60 9.80 8.74
CA GLY A 40 -6.85 10.55 7.73
C GLY A 40 -5.51 9.93 7.33
N THR A 41 -5.09 8.83 7.96
CA THR A 41 -3.78 8.21 7.70
C THR A 41 -3.88 6.84 7.04
N CYS A 42 -4.95 6.09 7.25
CA CYS A 42 -5.13 4.76 6.65
C CYS A 42 -5.46 4.85 5.15
N SER A 43 -5.16 3.77 4.43
CA SER A 43 -5.39 3.65 2.98
C SER A 43 -6.83 3.95 2.57
N GLN A 44 -7.81 3.56 3.39
CA GLN A 44 -9.23 3.80 3.10
C GLN A 44 -9.62 5.27 3.24
N CYS A 45 -9.05 5.99 4.21
CA CYS A 45 -9.25 7.44 4.33
C CYS A 45 -8.59 8.20 3.17
N ILE A 46 -7.39 7.79 2.78
CA ILE A 46 -6.67 8.35 1.62
C ILE A 46 -7.50 8.16 0.36
N ASP A 47 -7.88 6.92 0.05
CA ASP A 47 -8.66 6.58 -1.14
C ASP A 47 -10.04 7.28 -1.15
N ARG A 48 -10.72 7.38 0.00
CA ARG A 48 -11.97 8.14 0.13
C ARG A 48 -11.76 9.61 -0.26
N ARG A 49 -10.77 10.28 0.33
CA ARG A 49 -10.58 11.71 0.14
C ARG A 49 -10.21 12.05 -1.30
N PHE A 50 -9.35 11.26 -1.93
CA PHE A 50 -9.04 11.39 -3.35
C PHE A 50 -10.27 11.17 -4.23
N ALA A 51 -11.08 10.15 -3.93
CA ALA A 51 -12.29 9.87 -4.69
C ALA A 51 -13.36 10.98 -4.56
N MET A 52 -13.48 11.60 -3.38
CA MET A 52 -14.40 12.74 -3.18
C MET A 52 -14.01 13.95 -4.03
N ILE A 53 -12.70 14.26 -4.10
CA ILE A 53 -12.19 15.36 -4.91
C ILE A 53 -12.36 15.07 -6.39
N ALA A 54 -12.01 13.84 -6.84
CA ALA A 54 -12.16 13.43 -8.22
C ALA A 54 -13.64 13.48 -8.69
N ALA A 55 -14.56 13.10 -7.82
CA ALA A 55 -16.00 13.15 -8.07
C ALA A 55 -16.60 14.56 -7.91
N LYS A 56 -15.80 15.58 -7.52
CA LYS A 56 -16.26 16.94 -7.20
C LYS A 56 -17.36 16.97 -6.11
N ALA A 57 -17.23 16.07 -5.14
CA ALA A 57 -18.18 15.85 -4.04
C ALA A 57 -17.57 16.17 -2.67
N ASP A 58 -16.40 16.83 -2.65
CA ASP A 58 -15.63 17.11 -1.44
C ASP A 58 -16.37 18.06 -0.46
N GLN A 59 -17.34 18.85 -0.94
CA GLN A 59 -18.24 19.63 -0.07
C GLN A 59 -19.12 18.76 0.84
N TYR A 60 -19.35 17.50 0.49
CA TYR A 60 -20.14 16.55 1.29
C TYR A 60 -19.25 15.70 2.21
N ASP A 61 -17.93 15.80 2.10
CA ASP A 61 -16.94 15.06 2.86
C ASP A 61 -16.09 16.03 3.68
N ARG A 62 -16.63 16.47 4.81
CA ARG A 62 -16.07 17.54 5.64
C ARG A 62 -14.68 17.20 6.15
N VAL A 63 -13.72 18.13 5.97
CA VAL A 63 -12.33 17.97 6.41
C VAL A 63 -12.25 17.78 7.94
N GLU A 64 -13.14 18.43 8.67
CA GLU A 64 -13.22 18.36 10.13
C GLU A 64 -13.62 16.97 10.64
N ALA A 65 -14.18 16.11 9.79
CA ALA A 65 -14.43 14.71 10.13
C ALA A 65 -13.16 13.85 10.15
N TYR A 66 -12.05 14.39 9.67
CA TYR A 66 -10.74 13.73 9.67
C TYR A 66 -9.89 14.21 10.85
N LYS A 67 -9.31 13.27 11.60
CA LYS A 67 -8.35 13.56 12.66
C LYS A 67 -7.09 14.25 12.12
N ALA A 68 -6.69 13.85 10.89
CA ALA A 68 -5.59 14.44 10.16
C ALA A 68 -6.02 14.71 8.70
N ASP A 69 -5.89 15.96 8.23
CA ASP A 69 -6.09 16.27 6.82
C ASP A 69 -5.00 15.62 5.96
N ILE A 70 -5.43 14.94 4.88
CA ILE A 70 -4.56 14.12 4.06
C ILE A 70 -3.55 14.95 3.28
N PHE A 71 -3.91 16.16 2.87
CA PHE A 71 -3.13 16.98 1.96
C PHE A 71 -2.27 18.01 2.65
N THR A 72 -2.80 18.67 3.69
CA THR A 72 -2.21 19.89 4.26
C THR A 72 -1.59 19.69 5.63
N GLN A 73 -1.95 18.63 6.35
CA GLN A 73 -1.43 18.40 7.69
C GLN A 73 -0.09 17.68 7.69
N SER A 74 0.73 17.95 8.73
CA SER A 74 2.01 17.25 8.95
C SER A 74 1.81 15.74 9.06
N ARG A 75 2.70 14.99 8.41
CA ARG A 75 2.81 13.54 8.47
C ARG A 75 4.11 13.15 9.15
N SER A 76 4.13 13.30 10.47
CA SER A 76 5.34 13.06 11.27
C SER A 76 5.77 11.60 11.30
N LYS A 77 4.83 10.65 11.17
CA LYS A 77 5.14 9.22 11.15
C LYS A 77 5.57 8.78 9.75
N ASP A 78 6.63 8.01 9.68
CA ASP A 78 7.15 7.51 8.40
C ASP A 78 6.16 6.58 7.69
N GLU A 79 5.39 5.77 8.43
CA GLU A 79 4.36 4.91 7.86
C GLU A 79 3.27 5.71 7.14
N ASP A 80 2.85 6.85 7.70
CA ASP A 80 1.83 7.72 7.11
C ASP A 80 2.34 8.39 5.81
N LYS A 81 3.64 8.76 5.78
CA LYS A 81 4.30 9.28 4.57
C LYS A 81 4.39 8.21 3.50
N ILE A 82 4.87 7.02 3.87
CA ILE A 82 5.01 5.88 2.96
C ILE A 82 3.66 5.49 2.36
N MET A 83 2.59 5.46 3.17
CA MET A 83 1.25 5.08 2.70
C MET A 83 0.75 6.03 1.60
N THR A 84 0.85 7.35 1.82
CA THR A 84 0.40 8.33 0.82
C THR A 84 1.31 8.38 -0.40
N ALA A 85 2.62 8.27 -0.20
CA ALA A 85 3.58 8.21 -1.30
C ALA A 85 3.34 6.99 -2.18
N ALA A 86 3.17 5.81 -1.58
CA ALA A 86 2.88 4.57 -2.31
C ALA A 86 1.55 4.63 -3.07
N TYR A 87 0.54 5.28 -2.52
CA TYR A 87 -0.75 5.46 -3.19
C TYR A 87 -0.61 6.29 -4.48
N LEU A 88 0.09 7.42 -4.43
CA LEU A 88 0.35 8.27 -5.58
C LEU A 88 1.30 7.61 -6.59
N GLU A 89 2.37 7.01 -6.11
CA GLU A 89 3.33 6.28 -6.93
C GLU A 89 2.64 5.17 -7.73
N ARG A 90 1.76 4.40 -7.09
CA ARG A 90 0.97 3.36 -7.75
C ARG A 90 0.09 3.95 -8.85
N ALA A 91 -0.57 5.08 -8.60
CA ALA A 91 -1.40 5.75 -9.61
C ALA A 91 -0.54 6.22 -10.80
N ASN A 92 0.62 6.82 -10.56
CA ASN A 92 1.55 7.23 -11.60
C ASN A 92 2.04 6.04 -12.43
N GLN A 93 2.48 4.97 -11.77
CA GLN A 93 2.93 3.75 -12.45
C GLN A 93 1.86 3.14 -13.33
N VAL A 94 0.60 3.11 -12.89
CA VAL A 94 -0.53 2.63 -13.70
C VAL A 94 -0.80 3.58 -14.86
N ARG A 95 -0.72 4.89 -14.65
CA ARG A 95 -0.93 5.89 -15.71
C ARG A 95 0.07 5.73 -16.84
N GLU A 96 1.31 5.40 -16.53
CA GLU A 96 2.40 5.20 -17.50
C GLU A 96 2.28 3.91 -18.34
N GLN A 97 1.45 2.95 -17.92
CA GLN A 97 1.26 1.71 -18.68
C GLN A 97 0.25 1.94 -19.80
N ASP A 98 0.70 2.01 -21.03
CA ASP A 98 -0.16 2.18 -22.21
C ASP A 98 -0.65 0.85 -22.82
N ASP A 99 -0.03 -0.25 -22.41
CA ASP A 99 -0.30 -1.61 -22.87
C ASP A 99 -0.78 -2.48 -21.70
N ILE A 100 -1.87 -3.23 -21.93
CA ILE A 100 -2.43 -4.18 -20.96
C ILE A 100 -1.44 -5.30 -20.60
N THR A 101 -0.60 -5.72 -21.55
CA THR A 101 0.40 -6.78 -21.31
C THR A 101 1.46 -6.29 -20.34
N GLN A 102 1.96 -5.09 -20.54
CA GLN A 102 2.91 -4.45 -19.63
C GLN A 102 2.26 -4.20 -18.26
N PHE A 103 1.00 -3.77 -18.22
CA PHE A 103 0.25 -3.61 -16.99
C PHE A 103 0.16 -4.92 -16.21
N ILE A 104 -0.24 -6.03 -16.85
CA ILE A 104 -0.34 -7.34 -16.18
C ILE A 104 1.04 -7.84 -15.75
N ALA A 105 2.08 -7.64 -16.56
CA ALA A 105 3.44 -8.03 -16.20
C ALA A 105 3.96 -7.26 -14.96
N ARG A 106 3.65 -5.96 -14.89
CA ARG A 106 4.06 -5.13 -13.76
C ARG A 106 3.24 -5.37 -12.50
N PHE A 107 1.95 -5.66 -12.65
CA PHE A 107 0.98 -5.85 -11.58
C PHE A 107 0.39 -7.26 -11.62
N SER A 108 1.27 -8.25 -11.58
CA SER A 108 0.91 -9.68 -11.79
C SER A 108 -0.15 -10.19 -10.80
N GLU A 109 -0.24 -9.58 -9.61
CA GLU A 109 -1.25 -9.90 -8.61
C GLU A 109 -2.68 -9.69 -9.11
N VAL A 110 -2.88 -8.79 -10.08
CA VAL A 110 -4.20 -8.51 -10.70
C VAL A 110 -4.72 -9.74 -11.43
N SER A 111 -3.85 -10.58 -11.99
CA SER A 111 -4.24 -11.80 -12.70
C SER A 111 -5.00 -12.81 -11.83
N ARG A 112 -4.79 -12.76 -10.50
CA ARG A 112 -5.49 -13.63 -9.53
C ARG A 112 -7.01 -13.39 -9.54
N VAL A 113 -7.44 -12.16 -9.85
CA VAL A 113 -8.85 -11.78 -9.86
C VAL A 113 -9.60 -12.43 -11.04
N PHE A 114 -8.90 -12.69 -12.16
CA PHE A 114 -9.53 -13.17 -13.40
C PHE A 114 -10.25 -14.50 -13.23
N ARG A 115 -9.74 -15.39 -12.36
CA ARG A 115 -10.35 -16.69 -12.09
C ARG A 115 -11.67 -16.62 -11.29
N TYR A 116 -11.93 -15.51 -10.62
CA TYR A 116 -13.12 -15.30 -9.79
C TYR A 116 -14.20 -14.45 -10.48
N LEU A 117 -13.90 -13.94 -11.67
CA LEU A 117 -14.81 -13.09 -12.42
C LEU A 117 -15.35 -13.86 -13.63
N ASN A 118 -16.68 -13.79 -13.80
CA ASN A 118 -17.34 -14.42 -14.93
C ASN A 118 -16.99 -13.70 -16.23
N GLY A 119 -16.63 -14.47 -17.26
CA GLY A 119 -16.35 -13.96 -18.60
C GLY A 119 -15.09 -14.55 -19.23
N ASN A 120 -14.83 -14.18 -20.47
CA ASN A 120 -13.58 -14.50 -21.15
C ASN A 120 -12.42 -13.73 -20.46
N SER A 121 -11.32 -14.43 -20.19
CA SER A 121 -10.15 -13.86 -19.45
C SER A 121 -9.64 -12.59 -20.09
N GLY A 122 -9.59 -12.48 -21.42
CA GLY A 122 -9.16 -11.26 -22.10
C GLY A 122 -10.12 -10.08 -21.89
N SER A 123 -11.43 -10.32 -21.92
CA SER A 123 -12.43 -9.28 -21.64
C SER A 123 -12.40 -8.82 -20.20
N VAL A 124 -12.17 -9.75 -19.26
CA VAL A 124 -12.04 -9.43 -17.84
C VAL A 124 -10.76 -8.63 -17.61
N ALA A 125 -9.64 -9.05 -18.19
CA ALA A 125 -8.36 -8.34 -18.09
C ALA A 125 -8.47 -6.89 -18.61
N GLN A 126 -9.14 -6.68 -19.75
CA GLN A 126 -9.39 -5.35 -20.29
C GLN A 126 -10.21 -4.48 -19.33
N LYS A 127 -11.32 -5.02 -18.78
CA LYS A 127 -12.15 -4.29 -17.81
C LYS A 127 -11.37 -3.90 -16.54
N VAL A 128 -10.49 -4.78 -16.07
CA VAL A 128 -9.63 -4.51 -14.92
C VAL A 128 -8.63 -3.40 -15.27
N TYR A 129 -7.95 -3.53 -16.41
CA TYR A 129 -7.01 -2.51 -16.88
C TYR A 129 -7.69 -1.13 -17.00
N ASP A 130 -8.86 -1.06 -17.65
CA ASP A 130 -9.62 0.18 -17.80
C ASP A 130 -10.04 0.79 -16.46
N LEU A 131 -10.40 -0.06 -15.49
CA LEU A 131 -10.72 0.37 -14.13
C LEU A 131 -9.51 0.99 -13.43
N TYR A 132 -8.34 0.35 -13.52
CA TYR A 132 -7.09 0.86 -12.93
C TYR A 132 -6.63 2.15 -13.61
N LYS A 133 -6.70 2.24 -14.94
CA LYS A 133 -6.35 3.46 -15.69
C LYS A 133 -7.25 4.63 -15.28
N ARG A 134 -8.55 4.38 -15.14
CA ARG A 134 -9.51 5.39 -14.68
C ARG A 134 -9.21 5.85 -13.28
N HIS A 135 -9.00 4.90 -12.35
CA HIS A 135 -8.64 5.23 -10.97
C HIS A 135 -7.33 6.03 -10.89
N ALA A 136 -6.30 5.64 -11.63
CA ALA A 136 -5.03 6.35 -11.68
C ALA A 136 -5.20 7.79 -12.20
N LYS A 137 -6.01 7.98 -13.24
CA LYS A 137 -6.35 9.31 -13.76
C LYS A 137 -7.06 10.15 -12.69
N GLU A 138 -8.08 9.59 -12.02
CA GLU A 138 -8.84 10.25 -10.96
C GLU A 138 -7.94 10.70 -9.79
N VAL A 139 -6.99 9.86 -9.38
CA VAL A 139 -6.03 10.17 -8.31
C VAL A 139 -5.11 11.32 -8.72
N CYS A 140 -4.54 11.29 -9.91
CA CYS A 140 -3.66 12.35 -10.40
C CYS A 140 -4.42 13.69 -10.53
N GLU A 141 -5.60 13.69 -11.14
CA GLU A 141 -6.43 14.90 -11.30
C GLU A 141 -6.88 15.48 -9.93
N ALA A 142 -7.17 14.64 -8.95
CA ALA A 142 -7.46 15.08 -7.60
C ALA A 142 -6.24 15.73 -6.94
N MET A 143 -5.05 15.16 -7.13
CA MET A 143 -3.80 15.75 -6.64
C MET A 143 -3.53 17.12 -7.27
N ASP A 144 -3.62 17.21 -8.60
CA ASP A 144 -3.45 18.47 -9.35
C ASP A 144 -4.45 19.53 -8.86
N THR A 145 -5.70 19.15 -8.63
CA THR A 145 -6.74 20.02 -8.09
C THR A 145 -6.34 20.56 -6.70
N MET A 146 -5.84 19.70 -5.82
CA MET A 146 -5.44 20.12 -4.48
C MET A 146 -4.18 20.98 -4.47
N VAL A 147 -3.22 20.72 -5.34
CA VAL A 147 -2.07 21.61 -5.55
C VAL A 147 -2.53 22.97 -6.03
N ALA A 148 -3.41 23.05 -7.04
CA ALA A 148 -3.93 24.30 -7.57
C ALA A 148 -4.68 25.10 -6.50
N ARG A 149 -5.53 24.45 -5.69
CA ARG A 149 -6.28 25.12 -4.60
C ARG A 149 -5.36 25.70 -3.51
N ASN A 150 -4.18 25.09 -3.29
CA ASN A 150 -3.28 25.46 -2.20
C ASN A 150 -1.97 26.09 -2.70
N ILE A 151 -1.86 26.43 -3.97
CA ILE A 151 -0.59 26.88 -4.58
C ILE A 151 0.03 28.08 -3.85
N THR A 152 -0.78 29.01 -3.37
CA THR A 152 -0.30 30.17 -2.60
C THR A 152 0.32 29.74 -1.27
N ALA A 153 -0.35 28.86 -0.52
CA ALA A 153 0.15 28.35 0.76
C ALA A 153 1.42 27.49 0.59
N ILE A 154 1.51 26.74 -0.50
CA ILE A 154 2.71 25.97 -0.86
C ILE A 154 3.88 26.92 -1.13
N ARG A 155 3.69 27.91 -1.99
CA ARG A 155 4.74 28.88 -2.39
C ARG A 155 5.19 29.76 -1.22
N GLN A 156 4.28 30.15 -0.34
CA GLN A 156 4.56 30.92 0.86
C GLN A 156 5.12 30.06 2.01
N ARG A 157 5.20 28.72 1.81
CA ARG A 157 5.66 27.75 2.83
C ARG A 157 4.89 27.85 4.15
N THR A 158 3.61 28.17 4.10
CA THR A 158 2.74 28.23 5.29
C THR A 158 2.22 26.85 5.70
N LEU A 159 2.28 25.87 4.79
CA LEU A 159 1.99 24.48 5.09
C LEU A 159 3.21 23.77 5.70
N PRO A 160 3.00 22.75 6.57
CA PRO A 160 4.07 21.92 7.09
C PRO A 160 4.95 21.32 5.98
N GLY A 161 6.28 21.26 6.20
CA GLY A 161 7.24 20.78 5.20
C GLY A 161 7.06 19.33 4.78
N ASP A 162 6.49 18.54 5.66
CA ASP A 162 6.23 17.11 5.50
C ASP A 162 4.77 16.79 5.14
N CYS A 163 3.94 17.79 4.84
CA CYS A 163 2.60 17.55 4.31
C CYS A 163 2.67 17.05 2.86
N LEU A 164 1.64 16.32 2.45
CA LEU A 164 1.60 15.70 1.12
C LEU A 164 1.78 16.72 -0.01
N LEU A 165 1.06 17.84 0.04
CA LEU A 165 1.12 18.87 -1.01
C LEU A 165 2.51 19.44 -1.21
N ARG A 166 3.20 19.77 -0.12
CA ARG A 166 4.57 20.31 -0.22
C ARG A 166 5.56 19.25 -0.69
N THR A 167 5.45 18.04 -0.15
CA THR A 167 6.32 16.93 -0.57
C THR A 167 6.19 16.66 -2.07
N VAL A 168 4.97 16.63 -2.62
CA VAL A 168 4.75 16.41 -4.06
C VAL A 168 5.24 17.59 -4.89
N TYR A 169 4.92 18.81 -4.49
CA TYR A 169 5.27 20.01 -5.24
C TYR A 169 6.79 20.29 -5.25
N GLU A 170 7.47 20.12 -4.10
CA GLU A 170 8.89 20.40 -3.96
C GLU A 170 9.78 19.29 -4.54
N SER A 171 9.31 18.05 -4.63
CA SER A 171 10.02 16.95 -5.29
C SER A 171 10.00 17.01 -6.82
N GLY A 172 9.31 17.98 -7.40
CA GLY A 172 9.31 18.23 -8.86
C GLY A 172 8.80 17.07 -9.70
N SER A 173 7.67 16.48 -9.33
CA SER A 173 7.02 15.31 -9.96
C SER A 173 7.89 14.03 -9.97
N VAL A 174 7.61 13.20 -9.23
CA VAL A 174 7.84 11.82 -8.88
C VAL A 174 8.24 11.80 -7.41
N ILE A 175 7.32 11.42 -6.55
CA ILE A 175 7.73 10.89 -5.26
C ILE A 175 8.45 9.58 -5.62
N SER A 176 9.73 9.69 -5.98
CA SER A 176 10.58 8.53 -5.91
C SER A 176 10.66 8.21 -4.42
N VAL A 177 10.05 7.11 -4.00
CA VAL A 177 10.46 6.45 -2.77
C VAL A 177 11.98 6.51 -2.79
N PRO A 178 12.66 7.06 -1.77
CA PRO A 178 14.10 7.25 -1.83
C PRO A 178 14.73 5.96 -2.31
N ALA A 179 15.37 6.01 -3.48
CA ALA A 179 16.08 4.88 -4.02
C ALA A 179 17.13 4.56 -2.96
N ILE A 180 16.95 3.45 -2.26
CA ILE A 180 17.98 2.93 -1.37
C ILE A 180 19.22 2.81 -2.26
N PRO A 181 20.36 3.39 -1.86
CA PRO A 181 21.56 3.39 -2.70
C PRO A 181 21.79 1.96 -3.21
N VAL A 182 21.69 1.78 -4.53
CA VAL A 182 21.94 0.47 -5.14
C VAL A 182 23.42 0.25 -5.04
N ASP A 183 23.84 -0.61 -4.11
CA ASP A 183 25.20 -1.10 -4.07
C ASP A 183 25.44 -1.91 -5.35
N LEU A 184 26.30 -1.37 -6.25
CA LEU A 184 26.59 -1.90 -7.59
C LEU A 184 27.17 -3.33 -7.59
N LYS A 185 27.31 -3.98 -6.43
CA LYS A 185 27.75 -5.37 -6.26
C LYS A 185 26.66 -6.33 -5.80
N GLN A 186 25.40 -5.95 -5.87
CA GLN A 186 24.32 -6.84 -5.41
C GLN A 186 23.96 -7.89 -6.48
N PRO A 187 23.70 -9.13 -6.07
CA PRO A 187 23.33 -10.21 -6.99
C PRO A 187 22.05 -9.85 -7.76
N ASP A 188 21.93 -10.34 -9.00
CA ASP A 188 20.78 -10.11 -9.88
C ASP A 188 19.47 -10.65 -9.30
N ASN A 189 19.57 -11.63 -8.41
CA ASN A 189 18.43 -12.24 -7.75
C ASN A 189 18.68 -12.33 -6.25
N TYR A 190 17.76 -11.81 -5.45
CA TYR A 190 17.76 -12.00 -4.00
C TYR A 190 16.37 -11.77 -3.38
N PHE A 191 16.18 -12.36 -2.23
CA PHE A 191 15.06 -12.13 -1.34
C PHE A 191 15.58 -12.16 0.10
N ARG A 192 15.59 -11.00 0.78
CA ARG A 192 16.25 -10.88 2.09
C ARG A 192 15.55 -9.85 2.99
N LYS A 193 15.65 -10.05 4.30
CA LYS A 193 15.17 -9.09 5.31
C LYS A 193 16.21 -8.01 5.55
N ARG A 194 15.78 -6.74 5.54
CA ARG A 194 16.58 -5.57 5.88
C ARG A 194 15.77 -4.65 6.78
N GLY A 195 16.21 -4.43 8.02
CA GLY A 195 15.61 -3.44 8.94
C GLY A 195 14.09 -3.57 9.11
N GLY A 196 13.55 -4.80 9.18
CA GLY A 196 12.12 -5.04 9.34
C GLY A 196 11.31 -5.09 8.04
N VAL A 197 11.95 -4.86 6.88
CA VAL A 197 11.34 -4.91 5.55
C VAL A 197 11.99 -6.01 4.72
N TRP A 198 11.20 -6.70 3.91
CA TRP A 198 11.71 -7.67 2.94
C TRP A 198 12.05 -6.99 1.62
N ALA A 199 13.26 -7.23 1.13
CA ALA A 199 13.74 -6.71 -0.15
C ALA A 199 13.89 -7.87 -1.14
N ALA A 200 13.29 -7.72 -2.31
CA ALA A 200 13.33 -8.70 -3.39
C ALA A 200 13.89 -8.08 -4.67
N ARG A 201 14.75 -8.80 -5.37
CA ARG A 201 15.19 -8.49 -6.73
C ARG A 201 15.17 -9.74 -7.56
N PHE A 202 14.76 -9.65 -8.79
CA PHE A 202 14.75 -10.75 -9.74
C PHE A 202 15.25 -10.29 -11.10
N ASN A 203 16.18 -11.04 -11.67
CA ASN A 203 16.76 -10.83 -13.00
C ASN A 203 17.31 -9.41 -13.23
N GLY A 204 18.00 -8.86 -12.22
CA GLY A 204 18.61 -7.53 -12.30
C GLY A 204 17.63 -6.36 -12.30
N ASN A 205 16.31 -6.60 -12.19
CA ASN A 205 15.31 -5.55 -12.14
C ASN A 205 15.41 -4.71 -10.86
N ALA A 206 14.66 -3.63 -10.79
CA ALA A 206 14.60 -2.77 -9.59
C ALA A 206 14.23 -3.58 -8.34
N GLU A 207 14.85 -3.23 -7.21
CA GLU A 207 14.52 -3.81 -5.91
C GLU A 207 13.06 -3.46 -5.54
N VAL A 208 12.31 -4.46 -5.11
CA VAL A 208 10.95 -4.32 -4.59
C VAL A 208 10.96 -4.53 -3.09
N LEU A 209 10.39 -3.59 -2.34
CA LEU A 209 10.22 -3.71 -0.89
C LEU A 209 8.84 -4.29 -0.59
N VAL A 210 8.82 -5.36 0.22
CA VAL A 210 7.58 -6.05 0.62
C VAL A 210 7.40 -5.85 2.12
N THR A 211 6.29 -5.22 2.50
CA THR A 211 5.94 -4.91 3.90
C THR A 211 4.68 -5.66 4.32
N GLY A 212 4.52 -5.92 5.62
CA GLY A 212 3.29 -6.46 6.19
C GLY A 212 3.01 -7.95 5.92
N VAL A 213 4.01 -8.72 5.47
CA VAL A 213 3.86 -10.16 5.15
C VAL A 213 4.94 -11.02 5.82
N ASP A 214 5.29 -10.70 7.05
CA ASP A 214 6.45 -11.28 7.73
C ASP A 214 6.52 -12.80 7.66
N LYS A 215 5.49 -13.56 8.08
CA LYS A 215 5.50 -15.02 8.04
C LYS A 215 5.56 -15.58 6.62
N GLY A 216 4.80 -15.02 5.68
CA GLY A 216 4.81 -15.46 4.29
C GLY A 216 6.14 -15.21 3.60
N ALA A 217 6.75 -14.06 3.86
CA ALA A 217 8.06 -13.71 3.34
C ALA A 217 9.17 -14.58 3.94
N GLU A 218 9.07 -14.92 5.21
CA GLU A 218 9.97 -15.87 5.87
C GLU A 218 9.90 -17.26 5.23
N TYR A 219 8.71 -17.77 4.96
CA TYR A 219 8.56 -19.07 4.25
C TYR A 219 9.18 -19.03 2.85
N ILE A 220 8.99 -17.95 2.11
CA ILE A 220 9.61 -17.77 0.80
C ILE A 220 11.14 -17.77 0.92
N ASN A 221 11.68 -17.01 1.86
CA ASN A 221 13.13 -16.96 2.10
C ASN A 221 13.69 -18.33 2.48
N PHE A 222 12.99 -19.07 3.33
CA PHE A 222 13.37 -20.44 3.71
C PHE A 222 13.43 -21.40 2.52
N LEU A 223 12.45 -21.31 1.61
CA LEU A 223 12.40 -22.13 0.39
C LEU A 223 13.48 -21.71 -0.62
N LEU A 224 13.70 -20.43 -0.81
CA LEU A 224 14.73 -19.90 -1.72
C LEU A 224 16.16 -20.22 -1.25
N ALA A 225 16.37 -20.36 0.05
CA ALA A 225 17.66 -20.79 0.61
C ALA A 225 17.96 -22.28 0.38
N ARG A 226 16.98 -23.06 -0.09
CA ARG A 226 17.08 -24.52 -0.32
C ARG A 226 16.61 -24.90 -1.72
N PRO A 227 17.26 -24.38 -2.78
CA PRO A 227 16.85 -24.66 -4.15
C PRO A 227 16.96 -26.17 -4.44
N ASN A 228 15.98 -26.70 -5.17
CA ASN A 228 15.90 -28.12 -5.58
C ASN A 228 15.72 -29.13 -4.43
N LYS A 229 15.34 -28.68 -3.22
CA LYS A 229 14.96 -29.56 -2.12
C LYS A 229 13.45 -29.58 -1.96
N GLU A 230 12.85 -30.74 -2.06
CA GLU A 230 11.45 -30.92 -1.63
C GLU A 230 11.38 -30.69 -0.11
N THR A 231 10.46 -29.81 0.28
CA THR A 231 10.31 -29.42 1.69
C THR A 231 8.85 -29.52 2.08
N SER A 232 8.55 -30.29 3.10
CA SER A 232 7.19 -30.41 3.62
C SER A 232 6.75 -29.13 4.35
N VAL A 233 5.44 -28.88 4.40
CA VAL A 233 4.88 -27.76 5.19
C VAL A 233 5.31 -27.86 6.66
N TYR A 234 5.40 -29.07 7.19
CA TYR A 234 5.87 -29.32 8.55
C TYR A 234 7.31 -28.87 8.77
N GLU A 235 8.23 -29.19 7.83
CA GLU A 235 9.63 -28.75 7.90
C GLU A 235 9.76 -27.22 7.82
N ILE A 236 8.92 -26.56 7.01
CA ILE A 236 8.89 -25.11 6.92
C ILE A 236 8.49 -24.50 8.28
N VAL A 237 7.43 -25.01 8.88
CA VAL A 237 6.92 -24.48 10.16
C VAL A 237 7.86 -24.79 11.32
N CYS A 238 8.40 -26.01 11.39
CA CYS A 238 9.34 -26.40 12.45
C CYS A 238 10.73 -25.80 12.25
N GLY A 239 11.21 -25.64 11.03
CA GLY A 239 12.49 -25.01 10.72
C GLY A 239 12.55 -23.57 11.22
N PHE A 240 11.44 -22.86 11.14
CA PHE A 240 11.30 -21.51 11.72
C PHE A 240 11.42 -21.48 13.24
N ALA A 241 10.84 -22.48 13.93
CA ALA A 241 10.93 -22.57 15.39
C ALA A 241 12.39 -22.81 15.85
N ILE A 242 13.16 -23.60 15.10
CA ILE A 242 14.56 -23.90 15.41
C ILE A 242 15.48 -22.72 15.13
N ASP A 243 15.30 -22.03 14.00
CA ASP A 243 16.10 -20.84 13.65
C ASP A 243 15.82 -19.67 14.61
N SER A 244 14.59 -19.53 15.08
CA SER A 244 14.22 -18.53 16.10
C SER A 244 14.84 -18.86 17.46
N CYS A 245 14.92 -20.13 17.87
CA CYS A 245 15.59 -20.53 19.09
C CYS A 245 17.12 -20.32 18.99
N ASN A 246 17.74 -20.62 17.84
CA ASN A 246 19.18 -20.41 17.65
C ASN A 246 19.57 -18.92 17.60
N ALA A 247 18.70 -18.03 17.13
CA ALA A 247 18.92 -16.59 17.16
C ALA A 247 18.88 -16.03 18.61
N VAL A 248 18.06 -16.61 19.49
CA VAL A 248 17.99 -16.25 20.91
C VAL A 248 19.19 -16.82 21.70
N LEU A 249 19.72 -17.97 21.33
CA LEU A 249 20.88 -18.59 21.98
C LEU A 249 22.21 -17.89 21.64
N ASN A 250 22.29 -17.12 20.56
CA ASN A 250 23.47 -16.34 20.17
C ASN A 250 23.48 -14.92 20.74
N SER A 251 22.44 -14.46 21.39
CA SER A 251 22.45 -13.26 22.24
C SER A 251 22.80 -13.72 23.65
N ASN A 252 24.06 -13.54 24.06
CA ASN A 252 24.54 -13.82 25.42
C ASN A 252 23.66 -13.13 26.44
N ASP A 253 22.71 -13.84 27.00
CA ASP A 253 22.20 -13.61 28.36
C ASP A 253 21.70 -14.95 28.93
N THR A 254 22.20 -15.21 30.10
CA THR A 254 22.09 -16.43 30.91
C THR A 254 20.67 -16.62 31.44
N ASP A 255 20.31 -17.93 31.51
CA ASP A 255 19.27 -18.53 32.33
C ASP A 255 17.78 -18.24 31.99
N GLU A 256 17.15 -19.17 31.31
CA GLU A 256 16.07 -20.03 31.83
C GLU A 256 15.59 -20.97 30.70
N GLY A 257 15.57 -22.27 31.01
CA GLY A 257 15.41 -23.35 30.04
C GLY A 257 14.04 -23.36 29.35
N CYS A 258 14.07 -23.45 28.05
CA CYS A 258 12.92 -23.77 27.22
C CYS A 258 12.59 -25.27 27.36
N GLN A 259 11.54 -25.62 28.10
CA GLN A 259 11.01 -26.98 28.14
C GLN A 259 10.18 -27.23 26.88
N VAL A 260 10.66 -28.14 26.05
CA VAL A 260 9.90 -28.73 24.94
C VAL A 260 8.86 -29.70 25.52
N THR A 261 7.59 -29.25 25.57
CA THR A 261 6.48 -30.15 25.85
C THR A 261 6.26 -31.05 24.61
N GLN A 262 6.52 -32.32 24.73
CA GLN A 262 6.17 -33.34 23.74
C GLN A 262 4.65 -33.35 23.57
N GLY A 263 4.19 -33.08 22.36
CA GLY A 263 2.78 -33.15 22.00
C GLY A 263 2.28 -34.60 22.03
N VAL A 264 1.13 -34.79 22.66
CA VAL A 264 0.34 -36.02 22.71
C VAL A 264 -0.14 -36.36 21.29
N PRO A 265 -0.02 -37.61 20.83
CA PRO A 265 -0.58 -38.00 19.53
C PRO A 265 -2.11 -38.04 19.59
N LEU A 266 -2.73 -37.37 18.64
CA LEU A 266 -4.17 -37.51 18.39
C LEU A 266 -4.46 -38.86 17.78
N GLY A 267 -5.31 -39.65 18.45
CA GLY A 267 -5.87 -40.90 17.95
C GLY A 267 -6.98 -40.67 16.91
#